data_a6e22275ee8793637214848d84c75e95
#
_entry.id   a6e22275ee8793637214848d84c75e95
#
_cell.length_a   1.000
_cell.length_b   1.000
_cell.length_c   1.000
_cell.angle_alpha   90.00
_cell.angle_beta   90.00
_cell.angle_gamma   90.00
#
_symmetry.space_group_name_H-M   'P 1'
#
loop_
_entity.id
_entity.type
_entity.pdbx_description
1 polymer ?
#
loop_
_entity_poly.entity_id
_entity_poly.type
_entity_poly.pdbx_seq_one_letter_code
_entity_poly.pdbx_strand_id
1 'polypeptide(L)'
;MTVLQQEDTDIGPILRLRLKQSSQPRPEEILPESEAAKTLWGQWHSLVVKDDVLYRKVEAKNGRPPMLQLIVPAVKRTDFIKRCHEGITGGHRAFRTTAEQVRRRGFWPGWRKDVKKIL
;
A
#
# COMPACT_ATOMS: atom_id res chain seq x y z
N MET A 1 -7.91 10.91 -3.58
CA MET A 1 -6.83 9.96 -3.19
C MET A 1 -5.51 10.28 -3.87
N THR A 2 -5.52 10.60 -5.14
CA THR A 2 -4.26 10.90 -5.85
C THR A 2 -3.48 12.06 -5.22
N VAL A 3 -4.17 13.13 -4.81
CA VAL A 3 -3.52 14.27 -4.15
C VAL A 3 -2.82 13.84 -2.86
N LEU A 4 -3.49 13.03 -2.04
CA LEU A 4 -2.91 12.53 -0.79
C LEU A 4 -1.70 11.64 -1.04
N GLN A 5 -1.75 10.82 -2.08
CA GLN A 5 -0.60 9.99 -2.45
C GLN A 5 0.56 10.84 -2.96
N GLN A 6 0.29 11.84 -3.80
CA GLN A 6 1.34 12.72 -4.33
C GLN A 6 2.03 13.55 -3.25
N GLU A 7 1.29 13.94 -2.22
CA GLU A 7 1.84 14.70 -1.10
C GLU A 7 2.54 13.82 -0.07
N ASP A 8 2.32 12.51 -0.11
CA ASP A 8 2.95 11.58 0.82
C ASP A 8 4.46 11.47 0.51
N THR A 9 5.28 11.59 1.54
CA THR A 9 6.73 11.59 1.41
C THR A 9 7.27 10.31 0.77
N ASP A 10 6.65 9.17 1.08
CA ASP A 10 7.11 7.87 0.60
C ASP A 10 6.48 7.48 -0.73
N ILE A 11 5.20 7.75 -0.88
CA ILE A 11 4.42 7.32 -2.05
C ILE A 11 4.59 8.29 -3.21
N GLY A 12 4.62 9.59 -2.92
CA GLY A 12 4.66 10.63 -3.95
C GLY A 12 5.73 10.43 -5.00
N PRO A 13 6.99 10.23 -4.60
CA PRO A 13 8.06 10.02 -5.59
C PRO A 13 7.79 8.81 -6.49
N ILE A 14 7.29 7.72 -5.93
CA ILE A 14 7.01 6.50 -6.69
C ILE A 14 5.83 6.70 -7.65
N LEU A 15 4.76 7.35 -7.19
CA LEU A 15 3.61 7.64 -8.04
C LEU A 15 4.01 8.51 -9.22
N ARG A 16 4.80 9.57 -8.99
CA ARG A 16 5.27 10.45 -10.06
C ARG A 16 6.10 9.70 -11.09
N LEU A 17 7.01 8.83 -10.64
CA LEU A 17 7.81 8.01 -11.55
C LEU A 17 6.94 7.03 -12.32
N ARG A 18 5.97 6.41 -11.67
CA ARG A 18 5.09 5.43 -12.31
C ARG A 18 4.17 6.07 -13.36
N LEU A 19 3.73 7.31 -13.12
CA LEU A 19 2.95 8.07 -14.09
C LEU A 19 3.78 8.45 -15.31
N LYS A 20 5.08 8.65 -15.11
CA LYS A 20 6.01 9.10 -16.15
C LYS A 20 6.51 7.96 -17.03
N GLN A 21 6.69 6.77 -16.48
CA GLN A 21 7.30 5.65 -17.19
C GLN A 21 6.80 4.31 -16.68
N SER A 22 6.81 3.30 -17.55
CA SER A 22 6.45 1.94 -17.18
C SER A 22 7.66 1.11 -16.73
N SER A 23 8.86 1.46 -17.21
CA SER A 23 10.08 0.76 -16.83
C SER A 23 10.52 1.15 -15.44
N GLN A 24 11.08 0.18 -14.70
CA GLN A 24 11.58 0.44 -13.36
C GLN A 24 12.74 1.44 -13.40
N PRO A 25 12.70 2.52 -12.61
CA PRO A 25 13.82 3.45 -12.52
C PRO A 25 15.07 2.74 -12.00
N ARG A 26 16.23 3.26 -12.37
CA ARG A 26 17.51 2.73 -11.88
C ARG A 26 17.65 3.00 -10.38
N PRO A 27 18.40 2.15 -9.65
CA PRO A 27 18.62 2.37 -8.21
C PRO A 27 19.12 3.77 -7.88
N GLU A 28 19.96 4.37 -8.75
CA GLU A 28 20.52 5.70 -8.54
C GLU A 28 19.42 6.77 -8.47
N GLU A 29 18.33 6.57 -9.20
CA GLU A 29 17.24 7.56 -9.25
C GLU A 29 16.43 7.62 -7.95
N ILE A 30 16.50 6.56 -7.12
CA ILE A 30 15.78 6.52 -5.86
C ILE A 30 16.64 6.52 -4.61
N LEU A 31 17.96 6.65 -4.79
CA LEU A 31 18.88 6.75 -3.66
C LEU A 31 18.51 7.83 -2.64
N PRO A 32 18.08 9.04 -3.04
CA PRO A 32 17.75 10.07 -2.07
C PRO A 32 16.40 9.87 -1.38
N GLU A 33 15.62 8.88 -1.78
CA GLU A 33 14.27 8.68 -1.23
C GLU A 33 14.29 7.88 0.07
N SER A 34 13.13 7.83 0.75
CA SER A 34 12.99 7.12 2.01
C SER A 34 13.09 5.60 1.84
N GLU A 35 13.32 4.89 2.95
CA GLU A 35 13.34 3.43 2.92
C GLU A 35 11.99 2.85 2.45
N ALA A 36 10.88 3.46 2.87
CA ALA A 36 9.57 3.02 2.42
C ALA A 36 9.39 3.21 0.91
N ALA A 37 9.87 4.32 0.35
CA ALA A 37 9.84 4.55 -1.08
C ALA A 37 10.69 3.50 -1.82
N LYS A 38 11.84 3.15 -1.27
CA LYS A 38 12.71 2.11 -1.84
C LYS A 38 12.04 0.74 -1.81
N THR A 39 11.28 0.45 -0.75
CA THR A 39 10.51 -0.79 -0.66
C THR A 39 9.45 -0.85 -1.77
N LEU A 40 8.73 0.25 -2.00
CA LEU A 40 7.76 0.34 -3.09
C LEU A 40 8.45 0.21 -4.45
N TRP A 41 9.59 0.87 -4.63
CA TRP A 41 10.38 0.74 -5.86
C TRP A 41 10.75 -0.71 -6.14
N GLY A 42 11.13 -1.46 -5.11
CA GLY A 42 11.45 -2.89 -5.25
C GLY A 42 10.27 -3.74 -5.71
N GLN A 43 9.05 -3.23 -5.58
CA GLN A 43 7.83 -3.91 -6.02
C GLN A 43 7.27 -3.30 -7.31
N TRP A 44 8.10 -2.61 -8.07
CA TRP A 44 7.70 -1.82 -9.24
C TRP A 44 6.74 -2.54 -10.18
N HIS A 45 7.04 -3.80 -10.50
CA HIS A 45 6.26 -4.56 -11.47
C HIS A 45 4.89 -5.00 -10.92
N SER A 46 4.66 -4.86 -9.62
CA SER A 46 3.36 -5.09 -9.01
C SER A 46 2.55 -3.80 -8.86
N LEU A 47 3.14 -2.64 -9.12
CA LEU A 47 2.46 -1.37 -8.99
C LEU A 47 1.64 -1.06 -10.24
N VAL A 48 0.42 -0.59 -10.02
CA VAL A 48 -0.54 -0.27 -11.08
C VAL A 48 -1.14 1.10 -10.79
N VAL A 49 -1.28 1.94 -11.82
CA VAL A 49 -1.96 3.22 -11.69
C VAL A 49 -3.33 3.10 -12.35
N LYS A 50 -4.36 3.47 -11.61
CA LYS A 50 -5.72 3.53 -12.12
C LYS A 50 -6.35 4.84 -11.67
N ASP A 51 -6.83 5.64 -12.62
CA ASP A 51 -7.39 6.97 -12.35
C ASP A 51 -6.43 7.82 -11.51
N ASP A 52 -5.14 7.80 -11.87
CA ASP A 52 -4.05 8.53 -11.22
C ASP A 52 -3.81 8.13 -9.76
N VAL A 53 -4.32 6.98 -9.34
CA VAL A 53 -4.14 6.43 -8.00
C VAL A 53 -3.27 5.19 -8.08
N LEU A 54 -2.32 5.06 -7.17
CA LEU A 54 -1.38 3.94 -7.12
C LEU A 54 -1.96 2.78 -6.33
N TYR A 55 -1.90 1.59 -6.93
CA TYR A 55 -2.32 0.33 -6.32
C TYR A 55 -1.19 -0.70 -6.44
N ARG A 56 -1.26 -1.73 -5.63
CA ARG A 56 -0.41 -2.90 -5.75
C ARG A 56 -1.27 -4.07 -6.18
N LYS A 57 -0.88 -4.72 -7.28
CA LYS A 57 -1.58 -5.87 -7.82
C LYS A 57 -1.00 -7.14 -7.22
N VAL A 58 -1.87 -7.97 -6.64
CA VAL A 58 -1.48 -9.27 -6.09
C VAL A 58 -2.15 -10.34 -6.94
N GLU A 59 -1.34 -11.17 -7.57
CA GLU A 59 -1.86 -12.27 -8.37
C GLU A 59 -2.53 -13.30 -7.48
N ALA A 60 -3.71 -13.75 -7.90
CA ALA A 60 -4.44 -14.78 -7.19
C ALA A 60 -4.07 -16.15 -7.72
N LYS A 61 -4.16 -17.16 -6.86
CA LYS A 61 -3.97 -18.56 -7.25
C LYS A 61 -5.29 -19.11 -7.79
N ASN A 62 -5.19 -20.18 -8.59
CA ASN A 62 -6.34 -20.94 -9.07
C ASN A 62 -7.30 -20.18 -10.00
N GLY A 63 -6.75 -19.35 -10.89
CA GLY A 63 -7.56 -18.68 -11.91
C GLY A 63 -8.48 -17.58 -11.41
N ARG A 64 -8.38 -17.19 -10.13
CA ARG A 64 -9.13 -16.06 -9.60
C ARG A 64 -8.58 -14.74 -10.13
N PRO A 65 -9.41 -13.69 -10.26
CA PRO A 65 -8.90 -12.40 -10.68
C PRO A 65 -7.90 -11.84 -9.66
N PRO A 66 -6.91 -11.07 -10.11
CA PRO A 66 -5.95 -10.46 -9.21
C PRO A 66 -6.62 -9.46 -8.28
N MET A 67 -6.00 -9.27 -7.12
CA MET A 67 -6.47 -8.35 -6.10
C MET A 67 -5.70 -7.04 -6.24
N LEU A 68 -6.42 -5.91 -6.19
CA LEU A 68 -5.78 -4.59 -6.16
C LEU A 68 -5.84 -4.04 -4.74
N GLN A 69 -4.66 -3.74 -4.22
CA GLN A 69 -4.51 -3.11 -2.90
C GLN A 69 -4.22 -1.64 -3.09
N LEU A 70 -5.02 -0.77 -2.49
CA LEU A 70 -4.73 0.66 -2.49
C LEU A 70 -3.44 0.92 -1.72
N ILE A 71 -2.51 1.68 -2.29
CA ILE A 71 -1.33 2.14 -1.55
C ILE A 71 -1.79 3.29 -0.66
N VAL A 72 -1.93 3.02 0.64
CA VAL A 72 -2.57 3.94 1.57
C VAL A 72 -1.59 4.99 2.06
N PRO A 73 -1.87 6.29 1.83
CA PRO A 73 -1.00 7.36 2.34
C PRO A 73 -1.04 7.43 3.86
N ALA A 74 0.06 7.88 4.45
CA ALA A 74 0.25 7.88 5.90
C ALA A 74 -0.91 8.54 6.65
N VAL A 75 -1.42 9.66 6.12
CA VAL A 75 -2.50 10.40 6.78
C VAL A 75 -3.82 9.64 6.86
N LYS A 76 -3.98 8.58 6.09
CA LYS A 76 -5.22 7.79 6.05
C LYS A 76 -5.11 6.41 6.70
N ARG A 77 -3.93 6.01 7.15
CA ARG A 77 -3.69 4.63 7.63
C ARG A 77 -4.48 4.28 8.87
N THR A 78 -4.52 5.17 9.86
CA THR A 78 -5.26 4.92 11.09
C THR A 78 -6.75 4.74 10.83
N ASP A 79 -7.35 5.64 10.05
CA ASP A 79 -8.76 5.54 9.68
C ASP A 79 -9.03 4.27 8.86
N PHE A 80 -8.13 3.94 7.95
CA PHE A 80 -8.24 2.74 7.13
C PHE A 80 -8.27 1.48 8.00
N ILE A 81 -7.36 1.38 8.97
CA ILE A 81 -7.30 0.24 9.88
C ILE A 81 -8.57 0.17 10.73
N LYS A 82 -9.03 1.31 11.24
CA LYS A 82 -10.24 1.36 12.06
C LYS A 82 -11.47 0.89 11.27
N ARG A 83 -11.59 1.26 10.01
CA ARG A 83 -12.68 0.79 9.15
C ARG A 83 -12.62 -0.72 8.93
N CYS A 84 -11.42 -1.25 8.72
CA CYS A 84 -11.23 -2.68 8.57
C CYS A 84 -11.54 -3.45 9.86
N HIS A 85 -11.46 -2.77 10.99
CA HIS A 85 -11.70 -3.35 12.31
C HIS A 85 -13.18 -3.28 12.75
N GLU A 86 -14.00 -2.49 12.08
CA GLU A 86 -15.41 -2.30 12.44
C GLU A 86 -16.15 -3.64 12.52
N GLY A 87 -16.89 -3.83 13.61
CA GLY A 87 -17.68 -5.04 13.84
C GLY A 87 -16.88 -6.24 14.32
N ILE A 88 -15.57 -6.12 14.46
CA ILE A 88 -14.71 -7.21 14.94
C ILE A 88 -14.45 -7.02 16.44
N THR A 89 -14.81 -8.01 17.24
CA THR A 89 -14.67 -7.94 18.70
C THR A 89 -13.45 -8.74 19.17
N GLY A 90 -12.80 -8.20 20.17
CA GLY A 90 -11.75 -8.65 21.10
C GLY A 90 -10.82 -9.82 20.78
N GLY A 91 -9.64 -9.80 21.39
CA GLY A 91 -8.71 -10.90 21.47
C GLY A 91 -7.79 -11.10 20.26
N HIS A 92 -7.10 -12.23 20.23
CA HIS A 92 -6.16 -12.58 19.16
C HIS A 92 -6.81 -12.66 17.79
N ARG A 93 -8.07 -13.07 17.75
CA ARG A 93 -8.83 -13.15 16.51
C ARG A 93 -9.06 -11.78 15.89
N ALA A 94 -9.22 -10.75 16.72
CA ALA A 94 -9.42 -9.38 16.24
C ALA A 94 -8.24 -8.92 15.40
N PHE A 95 -7.02 -9.16 15.86
CA PHE A 95 -5.83 -8.80 15.10
C PHE A 95 -5.78 -9.56 13.76
N ARG A 96 -5.95 -10.88 13.81
CA ARG A 96 -5.88 -11.71 12.59
C ARG A 96 -6.91 -11.31 11.55
N THR A 97 -8.16 -11.12 11.99
CA THR A 97 -9.26 -10.78 11.10
C THR A 97 -9.08 -9.37 10.53
N THR A 98 -8.67 -8.41 11.37
CA THR A 98 -8.42 -7.05 10.91
C THR A 98 -7.25 -7.00 9.94
N ALA A 99 -6.16 -7.70 10.24
CA ALA A 99 -5.00 -7.77 9.35
C ALA A 99 -5.37 -8.36 7.99
N GLU A 100 -6.21 -9.40 7.96
CA GLU A 100 -6.67 -9.99 6.70
C GLU A 100 -7.52 -9.00 5.89
N GLN A 101 -8.38 -8.22 6.55
CA GLN A 101 -9.17 -7.20 5.88
C GLN A 101 -8.30 -6.08 5.32
N VAL A 102 -7.29 -5.65 6.08
CA VAL A 102 -6.33 -4.65 5.60
C VAL A 102 -5.61 -5.18 4.37
N ARG A 103 -5.08 -6.41 4.45
CA ARG A 103 -4.34 -7.04 3.35
C ARG A 103 -5.16 -7.09 2.06
N ARG A 104 -6.44 -7.37 2.17
CA ARG A 104 -7.32 -7.46 0.99
C ARG A 104 -7.55 -6.13 0.31
N ARG A 105 -7.48 -5.03 1.04
CA ARG A 105 -7.91 -3.71 0.55
C ARG A 105 -6.77 -2.74 0.32
N GLY A 106 -5.66 -2.88 1.07
CA GLY A 106 -4.60 -1.90 1.02
C GLY A 106 -3.24 -2.48 1.29
N PHE A 107 -2.25 -1.62 1.08
CA PHE A 107 -0.86 -1.96 1.33
C PHE A 107 -0.07 -0.68 1.63
N TRP A 108 0.90 -0.78 2.51
CA TRP A 108 1.99 0.19 2.68
C TRP A 108 3.12 -0.53 3.40
N PRO A 109 4.38 -0.11 3.19
CA PRO A 109 5.50 -0.73 3.90
C PRO A 109 5.31 -0.60 5.42
N GLY A 110 5.38 -1.73 6.12
CA GLY A 110 5.16 -1.78 7.56
C GLY A 110 3.70 -1.89 8.00
N TRP A 111 2.78 -2.17 7.09
CA TRP A 111 1.33 -2.20 7.39
C TRP A 111 0.96 -3.14 8.53
N ARG A 112 1.55 -4.32 8.58
CA ARG A 112 1.21 -5.32 9.62
C ARG A 112 1.60 -4.82 11.01
N LYS A 113 2.76 -4.18 11.11
CA LYS A 113 3.24 -3.58 12.35
C LYS A 113 2.30 -2.47 12.81
N ASP A 114 1.82 -1.64 11.88
CA ASP A 114 0.89 -0.56 12.18
C ASP A 114 -0.46 -1.09 12.66
N VAL A 115 -0.98 -2.14 12.04
CA VAL A 115 -2.22 -2.78 12.49
C VAL A 115 -2.07 -3.27 13.92
N LYS A 116 -0.97 -3.94 14.23
CA LYS A 116 -0.69 -4.44 15.57
C LYS A 116 -0.59 -3.32 16.59
N LYS A 117 0.02 -2.20 16.22
CA LYS A 117 0.21 -1.05 17.09
C LYS A 117 -1.11 -0.33 17.40
N ILE A 118 -2.02 -0.25 16.43
CA ILE A 118 -3.29 0.46 16.59
C ILE A 118 -4.30 -0.38 17.37
N LEU A 119 -4.23 -1.69 17.26
CA LEU A 119 -5.04 -2.62 18.05
C LEU A 119 -4.35 -2.96 19.36
#